data_a6a76f4e820b78d33741ec97dbd72584
#
_entry.id   a6a76f4e820b78d33741ec97dbd72584
#
_cell.length_a   1.000
_cell.length_b   1.000
_cell.length_c   1.000
_cell.angle_alpha   90.00
_cell.angle_beta   90.00
_cell.angle_gamma   90.00
#
_symmetry.space_group_name_H-M   'P 1'
#
loop_
_entity.id
_entity.type
_entity.pdbx_description
1 polymer ?
#
loop_
_entity_poly.entity_id
_entity_poly.type
_entity_poly.pdbx_seq_one_letter_code
_entity_poly.pdbx_strand_id
1 'polypeptide(L)'
;MKVTLVNYAQQGECLAHLSAAICVGKLDNPTEKGMLSAINSGHDSVLEHLPLTWVIENVSRALTHQLIRHRIASYSQLSQRYAKVNTQGEKWFITPMSITTNRINGEYILDKKYQELMVHIAKVYNELCEAGIPNEDARMVLPNACFTSIIVSMNARAFSEAATLQTLS
;
A
#
# COMPACT_ATOMS: atom_id res chain seq x y z
N MET A 1 -0.14 -5.98 -9.34
CA MET A 1 -0.66 -5.58 -8.02
C MET A 1 -1.90 -6.39 -7.70
N LYS A 2 -2.01 -6.90 -6.48
CA LYS A 2 -3.20 -7.57 -5.95
C LYS A 2 -3.54 -6.94 -4.59
N VAL A 3 -4.80 -6.60 -4.38
CA VAL A 3 -5.30 -6.05 -3.11
C VAL A 3 -6.40 -6.95 -2.61
N THR A 4 -6.27 -7.42 -1.38
CA THR A 4 -7.25 -8.33 -0.75
C THR A 4 -7.68 -7.73 0.59
N LEU A 5 -8.97 -7.47 0.76
CA LEU A 5 -9.55 -7.12 2.05
C LEU A 5 -9.63 -8.40 2.90
N VAL A 6 -8.92 -8.43 4.02
CA VAL A 6 -8.81 -9.63 4.86
C VAL A 6 -9.53 -9.50 6.19
N ASN A 7 -9.82 -8.27 6.63
CA ASN A 7 -10.62 -8.02 7.82
C ASN A 7 -11.41 -6.73 7.70
N TYR A 8 -12.64 -6.75 8.18
CA TYR A 8 -13.53 -5.59 8.27
C TYR A 8 -14.57 -5.82 9.38
N ALA A 9 -15.19 -4.76 9.87
CA ALA A 9 -16.27 -4.87 10.86
C ALA A 9 -17.48 -5.54 10.21
N GLN A 10 -17.83 -6.76 10.63
CA GLN A 10 -18.97 -7.52 10.08
C GLN A 10 -20.31 -6.80 10.24
N GLN A 11 -20.45 -5.94 11.24
CA GLN A 11 -21.61 -5.08 11.49
C GLN A 11 -21.24 -3.60 11.38
N GLY A 12 -20.39 -3.27 10.41
CA GLY A 12 -19.84 -1.93 10.26
C GLY A 12 -20.92 -0.84 10.12
N GLU A 13 -21.94 -1.09 9.30
CA GLU A 13 -23.06 -0.16 9.15
C GLU A 13 -23.76 0.07 10.48
N CYS A 14 -24.07 -0.99 11.24
CA CYS A 14 -24.69 -0.86 12.55
C CYS A 14 -23.82 -0.06 13.53
N LEU A 15 -22.50 -0.27 13.52
CA LEU A 15 -21.57 0.49 14.37
C LEU A 15 -21.55 1.98 14.00
N ALA A 16 -21.55 2.31 12.72
CA ALA A 16 -21.60 3.70 12.26
C ALA A 16 -22.94 4.37 12.59
N HIS A 17 -24.05 3.67 12.40
CA HIS A 17 -25.38 4.16 12.79
C HIS A 17 -25.47 4.40 14.29
N LEU A 18 -25.00 3.45 15.09
CA LEU A 18 -24.98 3.53 16.56
C LEU A 18 -24.11 4.70 17.03
N SER A 19 -22.92 4.84 16.46
CA SER A 19 -21.99 5.93 16.76
C SER A 19 -22.63 7.30 16.52
N ALA A 20 -23.27 7.49 15.36
CA ALA A 20 -24.00 8.73 15.06
C ALA A 20 -25.17 8.96 16.01
N ALA A 21 -25.93 7.90 16.36
CA ALA A 21 -27.07 8.00 17.27
C ALA A 21 -26.66 8.38 18.70
N ILE A 22 -25.54 7.86 19.19
CA ILE A 22 -24.98 8.21 20.50
C ILE A 22 -24.69 9.72 20.56
N CYS A 23 -24.08 10.28 19.53
CA CYS A 23 -23.70 11.71 19.50
C CYS A 23 -24.90 12.64 19.66
N VAL A 24 -26.09 12.23 19.26
CA VAL A 24 -27.33 13.04 19.34
C VAL A 24 -28.34 12.50 20.37
N GLY A 25 -27.93 11.56 21.23
CA GLY A 25 -28.79 11.02 22.31
C GLY A 25 -29.98 10.19 21.82
N LYS A 26 -29.87 9.54 20.64
CA LYS A 26 -30.93 8.74 20.00
C LYS A 26 -30.56 7.25 19.89
N LEU A 27 -30.01 6.70 20.96
CA LEU A 27 -29.55 5.30 21.01
C LEU A 27 -30.63 4.26 20.65
N ASP A 28 -31.88 4.54 20.96
CA ASP A 28 -32.99 3.62 20.71
C ASP A 28 -33.39 3.52 19.23
N ASN A 29 -32.86 4.42 18.39
CA ASN A 29 -33.20 4.47 16.96
C ASN A 29 -32.03 4.89 16.08
N PRO A 30 -30.96 4.06 16.00
CA PRO A 30 -29.85 4.29 15.08
C PRO A 30 -30.32 4.11 13.64
N THR A 31 -30.03 5.10 12.77
CA THR A 31 -30.48 5.09 11.38
C THR A 31 -29.37 5.47 10.40
N GLU A 32 -29.42 4.92 9.19
CA GLU A 32 -28.57 5.30 8.07
C GLU A 32 -28.65 6.82 7.80
N LYS A 33 -29.87 7.37 7.80
CA LYS A 33 -30.09 8.80 7.60
C LYS A 33 -29.35 9.66 8.64
N GLY A 34 -29.33 9.22 9.89
CA GLY A 34 -28.59 9.90 10.97
C GLY A 34 -27.09 9.88 10.74
N MET A 35 -26.54 8.72 10.34
CA MET A 35 -25.14 8.56 9.99
C MET A 35 -24.76 9.44 8.79
N LEU A 36 -25.50 9.35 7.69
CA LEU A 36 -25.24 10.16 6.48
C LEU A 36 -25.33 11.66 6.77
N SER A 37 -26.28 12.08 7.62
CA SER A 37 -26.39 13.48 8.06
C SER A 37 -25.15 13.91 8.84
N ALA A 38 -24.63 13.06 9.73
CA ALA A 38 -23.41 13.35 10.48
C ALA A 38 -22.20 13.52 9.55
N ILE A 39 -21.99 12.58 8.61
CA ILE A 39 -20.90 12.61 7.63
C ILE A 39 -21.01 13.87 6.75
N ASN A 40 -22.19 14.16 6.20
CA ASN A 40 -22.43 15.34 5.34
C ASN A 40 -22.24 16.68 6.08
N SER A 41 -22.30 16.64 7.40
CA SER A 41 -22.03 17.80 8.27
C SER A 41 -20.56 17.87 8.74
N GLY A 42 -19.69 17.01 8.21
CA GLY A 42 -18.26 16.98 8.57
C GLY A 42 -17.95 16.23 9.87
N HIS A 43 -18.90 15.46 10.41
CA HIS A 43 -18.69 14.65 11.62
C HIS A 43 -18.23 13.23 11.25
N ASP A 44 -17.03 13.14 10.63
CA ASP A 44 -16.47 11.87 10.10
C ASP A 44 -15.98 10.92 11.19
N SER A 45 -15.98 11.34 12.47
CA SER A 45 -15.57 10.51 13.61
C SER A 45 -16.35 9.20 13.72
N VAL A 46 -17.57 9.15 13.20
CA VAL A 46 -18.40 7.94 13.16
C VAL A 46 -17.75 6.81 12.32
N LEU A 47 -16.90 7.16 11.35
CA LEU A 47 -16.18 6.23 10.50
C LEU A 47 -14.92 5.65 11.17
N GLU A 48 -14.49 6.21 12.29
CA GLU A 48 -13.31 5.73 13.02
C GLU A 48 -13.54 4.36 13.69
N HIS A 49 -14.81 4.02 13.94
CA HIS A 49 -15.20 2.73 14.51
C HIS A 49 -15.21 1.58 13.49
N LEU A 50 -14.89 1.84 12.22
CA LEU A 50 -14.90 0.87 11.13
C LEU A 50 -13.47 0.43 10.77
N PRO A 51 -12.91 -0.59 11.44
CA PRO A 51 -11.58 -1.10 11.11
C PRO A 51 -11.59 -1.86 9.78
N LEU A 52 -10.57 -1.65 8.99
CA LEU A 52 -10.34 -2.30 7.71
C LEU A 52 -8.89 -2.78 7.66
N THR A 53 -8.67 -4.00 7.15
CA THR A 53 -7.32 -4.53 6.95
C THR A 53 -7.19 -5.13 5.56
N TRP A 54 -6.15 -4.71 4.84
CA TRP A 54 -5.82 -5.22 3.50
C TRP A 54 -4.45 -5.86 3.46
N VAL A 55 -4.31 -6.88 2.62
CA VAL A 55 -3.03 -7.36 2.11
C VAL A 55 -2.85 -6.83 0.71
N ILE A 56 -1.73 -6.16 0.48
CA ILE A 56 -1.34 -5.58 -0.81
C ILE A 56 -0.07 -6.28 -1.27
N GLU A 57 -0.15 -6.95 -2.42
CA GLU A 57 0.91 -7.79 -2.97
C GLU A 57 1.37 -7.29 -4.33
N ASN A 58 2.62 -7.60 -4.66
CA ASN A 58 3.21 -7.26 -5.94
C ASN A 58 3.18 -5.75 -6.23
N VAL A 59 3.63 -4.99 -5.26
CA VAL A 59 3.81 -3.53 -5.36
C VAL A 59 5.28 -3.16 -5.19
N SER A 60 5.68 -1.99 -5.67
CA SER A 60 7.04 -1.50 -5.50
C SER A 60 7.27 -0.96 -4.08
N ARG A 61 8.51 -0.97 -3.62
CA ARG A 61 8.87 -0.26 -2.39
C ARG A 61 8.65 1.25 -2.53
N ALA A 62 8.78 1.81 -3.73
CA ALA A 62 8.43 3.20 -3.98
C ALA A 62 6.98 3.52 -3.58
N LEU A 63 6.03 2.65 -3.96
CA LEU A 63 4.63 2.78 -3.56
C LEU A 63 4.48 2.72 -2.04
N THR A 64 5.09 1.72 -1.40
CA THR A 64 4.94 1.55 0.04
C THR A 64 5.58 2.66 0.85
N HIS A 65 6.67 3.29 0.35
CA HIS A 65 7.27 4.46 0.97
C HIS A 65 6.32 5.69 0.98
N GLN A 66 5.42 5.79 0.01
CA GLN A 66 4.36 6.80 0.03
C GLN A 66 3.19 6.35 0.90
N LEU A 67 2.76 5.10 0.78
CA LEU A 67 1.62 4.56 1.53
C LEU A 67 1.79 4.72 3.05
N ILE A 68 2.97 4.44 3.59
CA ILE A 68 3.25 4.55 5.04
C ILE A 68 3.27 6.00 5.56
N ARG A 69 3.18 7.01 4.69
CA ARG A 69 3.04 8.42 5.08
C ARG A 69 1.64 8.75 5.58
N HIS A 70 0.65 7.97 5.19
CA HIS A 70 -0.70 8.10 5.74
C HIS A 70 -0.69 7.61 7.19
N ARG A 71 -0.92 8.56 8.14
CA ARG A 71 -0.92 8.32 9.57
C ARG A 71 -2.28 7.79 10.03
N ILE A 72 -2.34 7.29 11.27
CA ILE A 72 -3.49 6.60 11.86
C ILE A 72 -3.74 5.27 11.10
N ALA A 73 -2.65 4.56 10.83
CA ALA A 73 -2.65 3.23 10.25
C ALA A 73 -1.49 2.41 10.83
N SER A 74 -1.64 1.10 10.79
CA SER A 74 -0.61 0.13 11.14
C SER A 74 -0.13 -0.60 9.90
N TYR A 75 1.17 -0.78 9.78
CA TYR A 75 1.82 -1.38 8.61
C TYR A 75 2.77 -2.50 9.01
N SER A 76 2.70 -3.63 8.31
CA SER A 76 3.73 -4.66 8.35
C SER A 76 4.13 -5.01 6.93
N GLN A 77 5.39 -4.81 6.60
CA GLN A 77 5.93 -4.98 5.25
C GLN A 77 6.96 -6.09 5.21
N LEU A 78 7.04 -6.82 4.09
CA LEU A 78 8.09 -7.81 3.84
C LEU A 78 9.48 -7.20 4.08
N SER A 79 10.19 -7.79 5.05
CA SER A 79 11.51 -7.31 5.46
C SER A 79 12.60 -7.86 4.56
N GLN A 80 13.36 -6.98 3.93
CA GLN A 80 14.59 -7.35 3.20
C GLN A 80 15.79 -7.63 4.11
N ARG A 81 15.64 -7.49 5.43
CA ARG A 81 16.66 -7.88 6.41
C ARG A 81 16.59 -9.39 6.69
N TYR A 82 15.37 -9.91 6.84
CA TYR A 82 15.14 -11.31 7.20
C TYR A 82 14.90 -12.20 5.99
N ALA A 83 14.31 -11.65 4.92
CA ALA A 83 14.03 -12.39 3.70
C ALA A 83 14.95 -11.94 2.56
N LYS A 84 15.75 -12.87 2.05
CA LYS A 84 16.53 -12.64 0.82
C LYS A 84 15.57 -12.37 -0.34
N VAL A 85 15.87 -11.34 -1.14
CA VAL A 85 15.09 -11.05 -2.34
C VAL A 85 15.40 -12.08 -3.41
N ASN A 86 14.39 -12.79 -3.90
CA ASN A 86 14.57 -13.72 -5.02
C ASN A 86 14.63 -12.91 -6.33
N THR A 87 15.85 -12.62 -6.77
CA THR A 87 16.12 -11.90 -8.02
C THR A 87 16.24 -12.81 -9.24
N GLN A 88 16.13 -14.14 -9.07
CA GLN A 88 16.21 -15.13 -10.16
C GLN A 88 14.84 -15.40 -10.80
N GLY A 89 13.74 -14.95 -10.18
CA GLY A 89 12.40 -15.05 -10.74
C GLY A 89 12.17 -14.06 -11.89
N GLU A 90 11.22 -14.38 -12.77
CA GLU A 90 10.90 -13.57 -13.96
C GLU A 90 10.52 -12.11 -13.62
N LYS A 91 10.04 -11.84 -12.40
CA LYS A 91 9.61 -10.52 -11.97
C LYS A 91 9.95 -10.30 -10.50
N TRP A 92 11.06 -9.67 -10.20
CA TRP A 92 11.41 -9.25 -8.85
C TRP A 92 11.31 -7.72 -8.66
N PHE A 93 10.93 -7.00 -9.72
CA PHE A 93 10.77 -5.55 -9.75
C PHE A 93 9.59 -5.11 -10.60
N ILE A 94 9.18 -3.87 -10.45
CA ILE A 94 8.14 -3.21 -11.25
C ILE A 94 8.79 -2.26 -12.25
N THR A 95 8.41 -2.39 -13.51
CA THR A 95 8.71 -1.37 -14.52
C THR A 95 7.54 -0.39 -14.57
N PRO A 96 7.76 0.92 -14.30
CA PRO A 96 6.71 1.92 -14.42
C PRO A 96 6.13 1.98 -15.84
N MET A 97 4.82 2.20 -15.95
CA MET A 97 4.15 2.28 -17.25
C MET A 97 4.73 3.39 -18.13
N SER A 98 5.12 4.52 -17.56
CA SER A 98 5.79 5.61 -18.27
C SER A 98 7.10 5.21 -18.95
N ILE A 99 7.77 4.16 -18.46
CA ILE A 99 8.98 3.61 -19.07
C ILE A 99 8.59 2.62 -20.16
N THR A 100 7.66 1.69 -19.90
CA THR A 100 7.25 0.66 -20.86
C THR A 100 6.53 1.22 -22.09
N THR A 101 5.86 2.36 -21.96
CA THR A 101 5.13 3.00 -23.07
C THR A 101 5.93 4.08 -23.77
N ASN A 102 7.07 4.51 -23.22
CA ASN A 102 7.89 5.56 -23.82
C ASN A 102 8.63 5.05 -25.05
N ARG A 103 8.52 5.80 -26.16
CA ARG A 103 9.22 5.52 -27.40
C ARG A 103 10.13 6.69 -27.79
N ILE A 104 11.36 6.36 -28.14
CA ILE A 104 12.33 7.31 -28.73
C ILE A 104 12.56 6.82 -30.16
N ASN A 105 12.22 7.62 -31.17
CA ASN A 105 12.30 7.25 -32.59
C ASN A 105 11.52 5.95 -32.94
N GLY A 106 10.40 5.69 -32.23
CA GLY A 106 9.59 4.49 -32.43
C GLY A 106 10.03 3.25 -31.65
N GLU A 107 11.15 3.28 -30.96
CA GLU A 107 11.72 2.17 -30.21
C GLU A 107 11.59 2.33 -28.69
N TYR A 108 11.49 1.21 -27.97
CA TYR A 108 11.41 1.14 -26.49
C TYR A 108 12.81 1.16 -25.85
N ILE A 109 13.63 2.16 -26.19
CA ILE A 109 15.03 2.24 -25.75
C ILE A 109 15.13 2.34 -24.23
N LEU A 110 14.26 3.13 -23.59
CA LEU A 110 14.31 3.33 -22.14
C LEU A 110 13.89 2.07 -21.38
N ASP A 111 12.88 1.34 -21.88
CA ASP A 111 12.50 0.07 -21.28
C ASP A 111 13.64 -0.93 -21.33
N LYS A 112 14.27 -1.09 -22.48
CA LYS A 112 15.43 -1.98 -22.62
C LYS A 112 16.56 -1.62 -21.67
N LYS A 113 16.95 -0.36 -21.58
CA LYS A 113 17.98 0.12 -20.62
C LYS A 113 17.58 -0.14 -19.17
N TYR A 114 16.30 0.03 -18.85
CA TYR A 114 15.80 -0.23 -17.50
C TYR A 114 15.90 -1.72 -17.14
N GLN A 115 15.50 -2.62 -18.04
CA GLN A 115 15.62 -4.06 -17.86
C GLN A 115 17.10 -4.50 -17.69
N GLU A 116 18.00 -3.99 -18.54
CA GLU A 116 19.44 -4.26 -18.45
C GLU A 116 20.01 -3.82 -17.09
N LEU A 117 19.62 -2.64 -16.60
CA LEU A 117 20.02 -2.16 -15.27
C LEU A 117 19.53 -3.10 -14.16
N MET A 118 18.26 -3.56 -14.22
CA MET A 118 17.71 -4.47 -13.22
C MET A 118 18.47 -5.80 -13.20
N VAL A 119 18.81 -6.35 -14.37
CA VAL A 119 19.65 -7.56 -14.47
C VAL A 119 21.02 -7.34 -13.83
N HIS A 120 21.66 -6.19 -14.07
CA HIS A 120 22.95 -5.88 -13.45
C HIS A 120 22.84 -5.77 -11.92
N ILE A 121 21.82 -5.08 -11.41
CA ILE A 121 21.57 -4.98 -9.96
C ILE A 121 21.36 -6.37 -9.34
N ALA A 122 20.56 -7.24 -9.99
CA ALA A 122 20.33 -8.59 -9.52
C ALA A 122 21.64 -9.37 -9.38
N LYS A 123 22.53 -9.25 -10.36
CA LYS A 123 23.86 -9.88 -10.35
C LYS A 123 24.68 -9.40 -9.15
N VAL A 124 24.84 -8.09 -8.99
CA VAL A 124 25.60 -7.50 -7.87
C VAL A 124 25.02 -7.90 -6.52
N TYR A 125 23.71 -7.88 -6.37
CA TYR A 125 23.03 -8.29 -5.14
C TYR A 125 23.33 -9.76 -4.79
N ASN A 126 23.29 -10.66 -5.78
CA ASN A 126 23.58 -12.07 -5.56
C ASN A 126 25.06 -12.28 -5.20
N GLU A 127 25.98 -11.61 -5.87
CA GLU A 127 27.42 -11.67 -5.56
C GLU A 127 27.70 -11.21 -4.11
N LEU A 128 27.07 -10.15 -3.63
CA LEU A 128 27.17 -9.71 -2.25
C LEU A 128 26.66 -10.77 -1.27
N CYS A 129 25.49 -11.36 -1.56
CA CYS A 129 24.92 -12.43 -0.73
C CYS A 129 25.82 -13.69 -0.70
N GLU A 130 26.39 -14.07 -1.84
CA GLU A 130 27.29 -15.23 -1.98
C GLU A 130 28.62 -15.00 -1.27
N ALA A 131 29.09 -13.75 -1.22
CA ALA A 131 30.25 -13.34 -0.44
C ALA A 131 30.01 -13.31 1.07
N GLY A 132 28.79 -13.65 1.53
CA GLY A 132 28.42 -13.67 2.95
C GLY A 132 28.07 -12.31 3.54
N ILE A 133 27.86 -11.27 2.72
CA ILE A 133 27.40 -9.96 3.19
C ILE A 133 25.97 -10.13 3.77
N PRO A 134 25.70 -9.63 4.99
CA PRO A 134 24.36 -9.70 5.59
C PRO A 134 23.29 -9.08 4.70
N ASN A 135 22.08 -9.67 4.70
CA ASN A 135 20.97 -9.17 3.87
C ASN A 135 20.67 -7.69 4.12
N GLU A 136 20.86 -7.20 5.35
CA GLU A 136 20.62 -5.81 5.73
C GLU A 136 21.56 -4.83 5.03
N ASP A 137 22.75 -5.28 4.61
CA ASP A 137 23.73 -4.49 3.87
C ASP A 137 23.63 -4.75 2.38
N ALA A 138 23.54 -6.02 1.95
CA ALA A 138 23.40 -6.41 0.55
C ALA A 138 22.19 -5.72 -0.12
N ARG A 139 21.07 -5.58 0.60
CA ARG A 139 19.87 -4.90 0.11
C ARG A 139 20.06 -3.43 -0.28
N MET A 140 21.16 -2.79 0.13
CA MET A 140 21.43 -1.37 -0.18
C MET A 140 21.56 -1.12 -1.69
N VAL A 141 21.89 -2.14 -2.49
CA VAL A 141 21.93 -2.03 -3.95
C VAL A 141 20.59 -2.23 -4.62
N LEU A 142 19.57 -2.70 -3.88
CA LEU A 142 18.25 -2.97 -4.45
C LEU A 142 17.48 -1.67 -4.72
N PRO A 143 16.79 -1.58 -5.89
CA PRO A 143 16.08 -0.38 -6.27
C PRO A 143 14.73 -0.25 -5.53
N ASN A 144 14.19 0.95 -5.47
CA ASN A 144 12.82 1.19 -5.02
C ASN A 144 11.75 0.47 -5.87
N ALA A 145 12.14 0.00 -7.04
CA ALA A 145 11.28 -0.81 -7.92
C ALA A 145 11.07 -2.24 -7.42
N CYS A 146 11.87 -2.73 -6.46
CA CYS A 146 11.72 -4.09 -5.91
C CYS A 146 10.27 -4.39 -5.53
N PHE A 147 9.81 -5.60 -5.86
CA PHE A 147 8.55 -6.11 -5.35
C PHE A 147 8.56 -6.22 -3.82
N THR A 148 7.43 -5.90 -3.25
CA THR A 148 7.15 -6.11 -1.84
C THR A 148 5.68 -6.44 -1.64
N SER A 149 5.36 -6.92 -0.44
CA SER A 149 4.00 -7.08 0.06
C SER A 149 3.89 -6.39 1.40
N ILE A 150 2.72 -5.83 1.66
CA ILE A 150 2.45 -5.08 2.87
C ILE A 150 1.02 -5.40 3.35
N ILE A 151 0.86 -5.58 4.64
CA ILE A 151 -0.44 -5.55 5.28
C ILE A 151 -0.65 -4.18 5.90
N VAL A 152 -1.83 -3.63 5.72
CA VAL A 152 -2.22 -2.32 6.25
C VAL A 152 -3.55 -2.42 6.97
N SER A 153 -3.60 -1.89 8.19
CA SER A 153 -4.82 -1.74 8.97
C SER A 153 -5.07 -0.28 9.27
N MET A 154 -6.25 0.21 8.92
CA MET A 154 -6.70 1.57 9.24
C MET A 154 -8.22 1.59 9.38
N ASN A 155 -8.78 2.65 9.93
CA ASN A 155 -10.22 2.85 9.95
C ASN A 155 -10.72 3.50 8.66
N ALA A 156 -12.04 3.48 8.45
CA ALA A 156 -12.65 3.99 7.22
C ALA A 156 -12.45 5.50 7.04
N ARG A 157 -12.35 6.28 8.13
CA ARG A 157 -12.02 7.72 8.05
C ARG A 157 -10.63 7.93 7.48
N ALA A 158 -9.60 7.30 8.08
CA ALA A 158 -8.23 7.41 7.61
C ALA A 158 -8.07 6.93 6.16
N PHE A 159 -8.82 5.88 5.77
CA PHE A 159 -8.86 5.42 4.38
C PHE A 159 -9.44 6.47 3.43
N SER A 160 -10.56 7.10 3.79
CA SER A 160 -11.21 8.14 2.99
C SER A 160 -10.29 9.35 2.79
N GLU A 161 -9.64 9.81 3.86
CA GLU A 161 -8.67 10.92 3.82
C GLU A 161 -7.47 10.58 2.90
N ALA A 162 -6.91 9.35 3.02
CA ALA A 162 -5.82 8.89 2.18
C ALA A 162 -6.21 8.84 0.70
N ALA A 163 -7.40 8.34 0.38
CA ALA A 163 -7.93 8.26 -0.98
C ALA A 163 -8.14 9.66 -1.59
N THR A 164 -8.64 10.60 -0.83
CA THR A 164 -8.88 11.98 -1.30
C THR A 164 -7.56 12.69 -1.64
N LEU A 165 -6.52 12.54 -0.82
CA LEU A 165 -5.21 13.15 -1.06
C LEU A 165 -4.54 12.63 -2.34
N GLN A 166 -4.74 11.36 -2.69
CA GLN A 166 -4.17 10.78 -3.91
C GLN A 166 -4.90 11.19 -5.20
N THR A 167 -6.15 11.64 -5.11
CA THR A 167 -6.90 12.13 -6.29
C THR A 167 -6.58 13.59 -6.62
N LEU A 168 -5.93 14.31 -5.71
CA LEU A 168 -5.55 15.72 -5.88
C LEU A 168 -4.09 15.93 -6.31
N SER A 169 -3.31 14.86 -6.40
CA SER A 169 -1.88 14.86 -6.82
C SER A 169 -1.73 14.26 -8.22
#